data_f4202f2e99f6c3357790af256bc39063
#
_entry.id   f4202f2e99f6c3357790af256bc39063
#
_cell.length_a   1.000
_cell.length_b   1.000
_cell.length_c   1.000
_cell.angle_alpha   90.00
_cell.angle_beta   90.00
_cell.angle_gamma   90.00
#
_symmetry.space_group_name_H-M   'P 1'
#
loop_
_entity.id
_entity.type
_entity.pdbx_description
1 polymer ?
#
loop_
_entity_poly.entity_id
_entity_poly.type
_entity_poly.pdbx_seq_one_letter_code
_entity_poly.pdbx_strand_id
1 'polypeptide(L)'
;MTLQEIPKGTASQLYKEYRITQEPFYLPVQYEVELFRAAYSAKIPSLLKGPTGCGKTRFVENMAYTLAQSNGRQGGIPLITVACHEDLTASDLVGRYLLKGEETVWVDGPLTQAVKVGAICYLDEIVEARKDTTVLIHSLTDHRRMLSIERRSQVLQAD
;
A
#
# COMPACT_ATOMS: atom_id res chain seq x y z
N MET A 1 -4.16 -15.79 -21.93
CA MET A 1 -5.10 -15.20 -20.97
C MET A 1 -4.76 -13.73 -20.87
N THR A 2 -5.58 -12.88 -21.50
CA THR A 2 -5.24 -11.48 -21.80
C THR A 2 -5.31 -10.65 -20.52
N LEU A 3 -4.22 -9.97 -20.18
CA LEU A 3 -4.19 -8.94 -19.13
C LEU A 3 -5.18 -7.85 -19.56
N GLN A 4 -6.34 -7.77 -18.91
CA GLN A 4 -7.23 -6.62 -19.08
C GLN A 4 -6.50 -5.40 -18.56
N GLU A 5 -6.05 -4.54 -19.47
CA GLU A 5 -5.44 -3.26 -19.15
C GLU A 5 -6.42 -2.43 -18.30
N ILE A 6 -5.92 -1.99 -17.14
CA ILE A 6 -6.60 -0.99 -16.31
C ILE A 6 -6.78 0.25 -17.19
N PRO A 7 -7.96 0.88 -17.20
CA PRO A 7 -8.14 2.16 -17.91
C PRO A 7 -7.06 3.14 -17.45
N LYS A 8 -6.20 3.57 -18.37
CA LYS A 8 -5.03 4.44 -18.09
C LYS A 8 -5.37 5.70 -17.26
N GLY A 9 -6.63 6.16 -17.28
CA GLY A 9 -7.12 7.26 -16.45
C GLY A 9 -7.16 6.97 -14.95
N THR A 10 -7.55 5.76 -14.55
CA THR A 10 -7.78 5.42 -13.14
C THR A 10 -6.45 5.26 -12.36
N ALA A 11 -5.46 4.59 -12.93
CA ALA A 11 -4.15 4.42 -12.27
C ALA A 11 -3.40 5.76 -12.17
N SER A 12 -3.44 6.59 -13.20
CA SER A 12 -2.83 7.93 -13.18
C SER A 12 -3.52 8.86 -12.19
N GLN A 13 -4.82 8.73 -12.00
CA GLN A 13 -5.58 9.54 -11.04
C GLN A 13 -5.26 9.11 -9.60
N LEU A 14 -5.27 7.80 -9.31
CA LEU A 14 -4.86 7.26 -8.01
C LEU A 14 -3.42 7.64 -7.67
N TYR A 15 -2.50 7.55 -8.64
CA TYR A 15 -1.12 7.95 -8.45
C TYR A 15 -0.99 9.41 -7.99
N LYS A 16 -1.80 10.31 -8.57
CA LYS A 16 -1.79 11.74 -8.20
C LYS A 16 -2.44 11.99 -6.83
N GLU A 17 -3.51 11.26 -6.52
CA GLU A 17 -4.28 11.42 -5.28
C GLU A 17 -3.48 11.03 -4.04
N TYR A 18 -2.73 9.91 -4.11
CA TYR A 18 -1.97 9.39 -2.97
C TYR A 18 -0.53 9.87 -2.89
N ARG A 19 -0.14 10.79 -3.76
CA ARG A 19 1.23 11.28 -3.83
C ARG A 19 1.47 12.40 -2.82
N ILE A 20 2.56 12.29 -2.07
CA ILE A 20 3.00 13.33 -1.14
C ILE A 20 3.76 14.40 -1.93
N THR A 21 3.20 15.60 -2.02
CA THR A 21 3.71 16.70 -2.85
C THR A 21 4.70 17.62 -2.12
N GLN A 22 4.67 17.63 -0.79
CA GLN A 22 5.57 18.43 0.06
C GLN A 22 6.35 17.49 0.96
N GLU A 23 7.62 17.79 1.17
CA GLU A 23 8.49 17.01 2.05
C GLU A 23 7.99 17.09 3.49
N PRO A 24 7.55 15.96 4.08
CA PRO A 24 7.18 15.93 5.50
C PRO A 24 8.44 16.07 6.35
N PHE A 25 8.41 16.97 7.33
CA PHE A 25 9.52 17.08 8.27
C PHE A 25 9.69 15.78 9.08
N TYR A 26 10.89 15.22 9.06
CA TYR A 26 11.29 14.09 9.89
C TYR A 26 12.76 14.23 10.28
N LEU A 27 13.04 14.04 11.56
CA LEU A 27 14.42 14.02 12.07
C LEU A 27 14.81 12.57 12.39
N PRO A 28 15.76 11.99 11.66
CA PRO A 28 16.24 10.65 11.93
C PRO A 28 16.85 10.53 13.32
N VAL A 29 16.55 9.43 14.01
CA VAL A 29 17.08 9.19 15.37
C VAL A 29 18.29 8.27 15.34
N GLN A 30 18.27 7.25 14.47
CA GLN A 30 19.35 6.28 14.29
C GLN A 30 19.50 5.89 12.82
N TYR A 31 19.40 4.60 12.51
CA TYR A 31 19.63 4.02 11.17
C TYR A 31 18.34 3.66 10.45
N GLU A 32 17.17 4.12 10.93
CA GLU A 32 15.86 3.72 10.38
C GLU A 32 15.70 4.13 8.92
N VAL A 33 16.27 5.26 8.50
CA VAL A 33 16.21 5.74 7.11
C VAL A 33 17.00 4.81 6.19
N GLU A 34 18.23 4.48 6.55
CA GLU A 34 19.10 3.58 5.78
C GLU A 34 18.52 2.17 5.72
N LEU A 35 18.01 1.65 6.84
CA LEU A 35 17.38 0.33 6.91
C LEU A 35 16.13 0.27 6.03
N PHE A 36 15.29 1.30 6.07
CA PHE A 36 14.09 1.34 5.24
C PHE A 36 14.43 1.44 3.76
N ARG A 37 15.43 2.25 3.38
CA ARG A 37 15.93 2.33 2.00
C ARG A 37 16.45 0.99 1.50
N ALA A 38 17.24 0.29 2.31
CA ALA A 38 17.76 -1.03 1.99
C ALA A 38 16.64 -2.05 1.82
N ALA A 39 15.67 -2.09 2.74
CA ALA A 39 14.50 -2.96 2.66
C ALA A 39 13.66 -2.68 1.41
N TYR A 40 13.40 -1.40 1.12
CA TYR A 40 12.67 -0.99 -0.08
C TYR A 40 13.37 -1.43 -1.37
N SER A 41 14.68 -1.21 -1.46
CA SER A 41 15.49 -1.62 -2.63
C SER A 41 15.54 -3.14 -2.80
N ALA A 42 15.56 -3.87 -1.69
CA ALA A 42 15.52 -5.34 -1.67
C ALA A 42 14.08 -5.91 -1.79
N LYS A 43 13.07 -5.05 -1.87
CA LYS A 43 11.63 -5.43 -1.90
C LYS A 43 11.22 -6.28 -0.70
N ILE A 44 11.76 -5.96 0.47
CA ILE A 44 11.47 -6.64 1.74
C ILE A 44 10.43 -5.84 2.53
N PRO A 45 9.36 -6.45 3.03
CA PRO A 45 8.40 -5.78 3.88
C PRO A 45 9.05 -5.32 5.19
N SER A 46 8.66 -4.15 5.68
CA SER A 46 9.20 -3.56 6.89
C SER A 46 8.14 -3.47 7.98
N LEU A 47 8.49 -3.86 9.20
CA LEU A 47 7.67 -3.69 10.39
C LEU A 47 8.23 -2.55 11.25
N LEU A 48 7.45 -1.48 11.42
CA LEU A 48 7.79 -0.38 12.30
C LEU A 48 7.23 -0.64 13.70
N LYS A 49 8.13 -0.80 14.67
CA LYS A 49 7.77 -1.01 16.07
C LYS A 49 8.18 0.19 16.92
N GLY A 50 7.26 0.67 17.74
CA GLY A 50 7.49 1.79 18.64
C GLY A 50 6.19 2.25 19.31
N PRO A 51 6.26 3.04 20.39
CA PRO A 51 5.08 3.53 21.09
C PRO A 51 4.22 4.43 20.19
N THR A 52 2.97 4.64 20.60
CA THR A 52 2.08 5.60 19.93
C THR A 52 2.68 7.01 20.04
N GLY A 53 2.58 7.78 18.95
CA GLY A 53 3.10 9.16 18.91
C GLY A 53 4.62 9.29 18.64
N CYS A 54 5.37 8.18 18.49
CA CYS A 54 6.82 8.26 18.21
C CYS A 54 7.18 8.63 16.76
N GLY A 55 6.19 8.97 15.92
CA GLY A 55 6.44 9.46 14.56
C GLY A 55 6.48 8.40 13.46
N LYS A 56 5.98 7.16 13.69
CA LYS A 56 5.95 6.09 12.66
C LYS A 56 5.32 6.52 11.34
N THR A 57 4.12 7.10 11.41
CA THR A 57 3.40 7.57 10.21
C THR A 57 4.17 8.69 9.52
N ARG A 58 4.69 9.66 10.28
CA ARG A 58 5.50 10.75 9.71
C ARG A 58 6.77 10.24 9.03
N PHE A 59 7.41 9.22 9.61
CA PHE A 59 8.55 8.54 9.00
C PHE A 59 8.18 7.94 7.64
N VAL A 60 7.08 7.17 7.55
CA VAL A 60 6.65 6.55 6.29
C VAL A 60 6.32 7.60 5.23
N GLU A 61 5.65 8.69 5.61
CA GLU A 61 5.37 9.82 4.72
C GLU A 61 6.66 10.44 4.16
N ASN A 62 7.65 10.69 5.03
CA ASN A 62 8.95 11.23 4.62
C ASN A 62 9.67 10.25 3.68
N MET A 63 9.65 8.96 3.99
CA MET A 63 10.28 7.94 3.14
C MET A 63 9.60 7.83 1.76
N ALA A 64 8.28 7.91 1.69
CA ALA A 64 7.54 7.91 0.42
C ALA A 64 7.93 9.11 -0.45
N TYR A 65 8.18 10.26 0.15
CA TYR A 65 8.67 11.45 -0.55
C TYR A 65 10.13 11.30 -0.99
N THR A 66 11.05 10.98 -0.07
CA THR A 66 12.49 10.98 -0.33
C THR A 66 12.95 9.86 -1.25
N LEU A 67 12.32 8.68 -1.21
CA LEU A 67 12.61 7.57 -2.13
C LEU A 67 12.31 7.93 -3.58
N ALA A 68 11.25 8.69 -3.84
CA ALA A 68 10.95 9.14 -5.20
C ALA A 68 12.00 10.09 -5.74
N GLN A 69 12.47 11.03 -4.91
CA GLN A 69 13.55 11.97 -5.30
C GLN A 69 14.84 11.21 -5.68
N SER A 70 15.20 10.20 -4.89
CA SER A 70 16.39 9.39 -5.16
C SER A 70 16.31 8.61 -6.48
N ASN A 71 15.09 8.27 -6.93
CA ASN A 71 14.84 7.53 -8.17
C ASN A 71 14.58 8.45 -9.38
N GLY A 72 14.82 9.76 -9.26
CA GLY A 72 14.60 10.74 -10.35
C GLY A 72 13.13 10.94 -10.74
N ARG A 73 12.19 10.43 -9.95
CA ARG A 73 10.76 10.63 -10.16
C ARG A 73 10.34 11.96 -9.56
N GLN A 74 9.82 12.86 -10.37
CA GLN A 74 9.21 14.09 -9.85
C GLN A 74 7.96 13.77 -9.03
N GLY A 75 8.02 14.10 -7.74
CA GLY A 75 6.98 13.87 -6.73
C GLY A 75 7.03 12.47 -6.12
N GLY A 76 6.57 12.36 -4.86
CA GLY A 76 6.67 11.17 -4.02
C GLY A 76 6.16 9.86 -4.64
N ILE A 77 6.62 8.73 -4.11
CA ILE A 77 5.96 7.44 -4.33
C ILE A 77 4.56 7.55 -3.70
N PRO A 78 3.50 7.06 -4.37
CA PRO A 78 2.18 7.05 -3.75
C PRO A 78 2.21 6.30 -2.42
N LEU A 79 1.57 6.86 -1.41
CA LEU A 79 1.42 6.25 -0.10
C LEU A 79 -0.06 6.01 0.18
N ILE A 80 -0.43 4.76 0.33
CA ILE A 80 -1.78 4.38 0.73
C ILE A 80 -1.73 3.90 2.16
N THR A 81 -2.34 4.68 3.06
CA THR A 81 -2.41 4.36 4.49
C THR A 81 -3.76 3.73 4.82
N VAL A 82 -3.72 2.63 5.55
CA VAL A 82 -4.90 1.92 6.04
C VAL A 82 -4.82 1.83 7.56
N ALA A 83 -5.79 2.42 8.25
CA ALA A 83 -5.95 2.22 9.68
C ALA A 83 -6.57 0.84 9.95
N CYS A 84 -5.81 -0.05 10.56
CA CYS A 84 -6.29 -1.38 10.91
C CYS A 84 -7.06 -1.33 12.23
N HIS A 85 -8.18 -2.05 12.30
CA HIS A 85 -9.01 -2.22 13.48
C HIS A 85 -9.72 -3.58 13.42
N GLU A 86 -10.34 -3.99 14.51
CA GLU A 86 -10.97 -5.32 14.63
C GLU A 86 -12.12 -5.59 13.65
N ASP A 87 -12.78 -4.55 13.13
CA ASP A 87 -13.85 -4.69 12.14
C ASP A 87 -13.35 -4.70 10.70
N LEU A 88 -12.08 -4.41 10.44
CA LEU A 88 -11.49 -4.40 9.11
C LEU A 88 -11.43 -5.81 8.54
N THR A 89 -12.11 -6.05 7.44
CA THR A 89 -12.15 -7.36 6.77
C THR A 89 -11.16 -7.43 5.60
N ALA A 90 -10.79 -8.65 5.21
CA ALA A 90 -10.01 -8.89 4.00
C ALA A 90 -10.68 -8.29 2.74
N SER A 91 -12.02 -8.29 2.68
CA SER A 91 -12.77 -7.68 1.57
C SER A 91 -12.63 -6.16 1.53
N ASP A 92 -12.48 -5.50 2.67
CA ASP A 92 -12.27 -4.05 2.70
C ASP A 92 -10.89 -3.68 2.14
N LEU A 93 -9.89 -4.54 2.36
CA LEU A 93 -8.54 -4.35 1.80
C LEU A 93 -8.45 -4.68 0.31
N VAL A 94 -9.05 -5.78 -0.12
CA VAL A 94 -8.95 -6.27 -1.50
C VAL A 94 -9.93 -5.55 -2.42
N GLY A 95 -11.17 -5.41 -1.99
CA GLY A 95 -12.24 -4.82 -2.76
C GLY A 95 -13.53 -5.62 -2.68
N ARG A 96 -14.60 -5.00 -3.13
CA ARG A 96 -15.93 -5.56 -3.06
C ARG A 96 -16.81 -5.09 -4.22
N TYR A 97 -17.86 -5.86 -4.48
CA TYR A 97 -18.92 -5.43 -5.38
C TYR A 97 -19.85 -4.45 -4.66
N LEU A 98 -20.14 -3.35 -5.30
CA LEU A 98 -21.13 -2.36 -4.86
C LEU A 98 -22.26 -2.28 -5.87
N LEU A 99 -23.49 -2.17 -5.38
CA LEU A 99 -24.64 -1.88 -6.21
C LEU A 99 -24.64 -0.40 -6.56
N LYS A 100 -24.61 -0.07 -7.84
CA LYS A 100 -24.61 1.30 -8.34
C LYS A 100 -25.76 1.46 -9.34
N GLY A 101 -26.91 1.93 -8.87
CA GLY A 101 -28.16 1.85 -9.61
C GLY A 101 -28.61 0.38 -9.75
N GLU A 102 -28.84 -0.08 -10.97
CA GLU A 102 -29.19 -1.47 -11.28
C GLU A 102 -27.98 -2.37 -11.60
N GLU A 103 -26.76 -1.81 -11.59
CA GLU A 103 -25.54 -2.54 -11.95
C GLU A 103 -24.69 -2.85 -10.72
N THR A 104 -24.06 -4.01 -10.74
CA THR A 104 -23.08 -4.40 -9.72
C THR A 104 -21.68 -4.09 -10.23
N VAL A 105 -21.01 -3.15 -9.58
CA VAL A 105 -19.68 -2.67 -9.97
C VAL A 105 -18.64 -3.09 -8.92
N TRP A 106 -17.51 -3.62 -9.39
CA TRP A 106 -16.37 -3.90 -8.53
C TRP A 106 -15.64 -2.62 -8.16
N VAL A 107 -15.33 -2.46 -6.88
CA VAL A 107 -14.51 -1.36 -6.35
C VAL A 107 -13.28 -1.95 -5.67
N ASP A 108 -12.10 -1.57 -6.17
CA ASP A 108 -10.83 -2.00 -5.59
C ASP A 108 -10.65 -1.44 -4.18
N GLY A 109 -10.24 -2.28 -3.26
CA GLY A 109 -9.81 -1.86 -1.94
C GLY A 109 -8.39 -1.25 -1.96
N PRO A 110 -7.96 -0.64 -0.83
CA PRO A 110 -6.70 0.09 -0.75
C PRO A 110 -5.47 -0.78 -1.05
N LEU A 111 -5.46 -2.04 -0.64
CA LEU A 111 -4.37 -2.97 -0.92
C LEU A 111 -4.26 -3.29 -2.42
N THR A 112 -5.38 -3.53 -3.08
CA THR A 112 -5.43 -3.74 -4.53
C THR A 112 -4.99 -2.50 -5.30
N GLN A 113 -5.42 -1.32 -4.85
CA GLN A 113 -4.97 -0.06 -5.43
C GLN A 113 -3.46 0.12 -5.29
N ALA A 114 -2.91 -0.16 -4.09
CA ALA A 114 -1.47 -0.06 -3.84
C ALA A 114 -0.67 -0.96 -4.78
N VAL A 115 -1.06 -2.23 -4.93
CA VAL A 115 -0.41 -3.17 -5.84
C VAL A 115 -0.49 -2.70 -7.30
N LYS A 116 -1.64 -2.19 -7.73
CA LYS A 116 -1.85 -1.73 -9.12
C LYS A 116 -1.02 -0.51 -9.52
N VAL A 117 -0.74 0.38 -8.58
CA VAL A 117 0.00 1.63 -8.86
C VAL A 117 1.45 1.61 -8.37
N GLY A 118 1.90 0.51 -7.74
CA GLY A 118 3.24 0.41 -7.16
C GLY A 118 3.43 1.38 -5.99
N ALA A 119 2.41 1.52 -5.14
CA ALA A 119 2.44 2.38 -3.98
C ALA A 119 3.08 1.69 -2.77
N ILE A 120 3.60 2.48 -1.83
CA ILE A 120 3.85 2.01 -0.47
C ILE A 120 2.48 1.84 0.20
N CYS A 121 2.17 0.62 0.64
CA CYS A 121 0.98 0.36 1.45
C CYS A 121 1.38 0.34 2.92
N TYR A 122 0.92 1.32 3.68
CA TYR A 122 1.18 1.42 5.11
C TYR A 122 -0.05 0.96 5.90
N LEU A 123 0.09 -0.16 6.58
CA LEU A 123 -0.94 -0.72 7.45
C LEU A 123 -0.65 -0.25 8.88
N ASP A 124 -1.34 0.82 9.28
CA ASP A 124 -1.19 1.38 10.63
C ASP A 124 -1.97 0.53 11.65
N GLU A 125 -1.42 0.38 12.84
CA GLU A 125 -1.99 -0.45 13.94
C GLU A 125 -2.32 -1.89 13.49
N ILE A 126 -1.44 -2.53 12.71
CA ILE A 126 -1.65 -3.88 12.16
C ILE A 126 -1.92 -4.94 13.23
N VAL A 127 -1.52 -4.70 14.47
CA VAL A 127 -1.76 -5.59 15.62
C VAL A 127 -3.24 -5.67 16.00
N GLU A 128 -4.03 -4.68 15.65
CA GLU A 128 -5.48 -4.64 15.87
C GLU A 128 -6.26 -5.34 14.75
N ALA A 129 -5.58 -5.73 13.66
CA ALA A 129 -6.23 -6.38 12.53
C ALA A 129 -6.60 -7.84 12.87
N ARG A 130 -7.69 -8.30 12.25
CA ARG A 130 -8.13 -9.69 12.36
C ARG A 130 -7.12 -10.65 11.72
N LYS A 131 -7.12 -11.91 12.16
CA LYS A 131 -6.24 -12.96 11.62
C LYS A 131 -6.46 -13.20 10.11
N ASP A 132 -7.70 -13.15 9.63
CA ASP A 132 -8.02 -13.31 8.21
C ASP A 132 -7.41 -12.19 7.35
N THR A 133 -7.39 -10.97 7.87
CA THR A 133 -6.73 -9.82 7.24
C THR A 133 -5.22 -10.01 7.16
N THR A 134 -4.58 -10.49 8.24
CA THR A 134 -3.13 -10.73 8.25
C THR A 134 -2.71 -11.86 7.32
N VAL A 135 -3.50 -12.94 7.22
CA VAL A 135 -3.23 -14.06 6.29
C VAL A 135 -3.21 -13.58 4.83
N LEU A 136 -4.10 -12.67 4.45
CA LEU A 136 -4.13 -12.09 3.10
C LEU A 136 -2.81 -11.41 2.74
N ILE A 137 -2.18 -10.74 3.71
CA ILE A 137 -0.95 -9.96 3.49
C ILE A 137 0.27 -10.88 3.31
N HIS A 138 0.25 -12.10 3.83
CA HIS A 138 1.39 -13.02 3.77
C HIS A 138 1.86 -13.30 2.35
N SER A 139 0.95 -13.46 1.39
CA SER A 139 1.29 -13.70 -0.02
C SER A 139 1.93 -12.49 -0.72
N LEU A 140 1.74 -11.28 -0.18
CA LEU A 140 2.41 -10.06 -0.64
C LEU A 140 3.75 -9.83 0.05
N THR A 141 3.92 -10.36 1.27
CA THR A 141 5.15 -10.18 2.06
C THR A 141 6.16 -11.30 1.84
N ASP A 142 5.79 -12.38 1.18
CA ASP A 142 6.72 -13.45 0.78
C ASP A 142 7.37 -13.16 -0.59
N HIS A 143 8.27 -14.05 -1.01
CA HIS A 143 9.02 -13.93 -2.27
C HIS A 143 8.14 -13.88 -3.53
N ARG A 144 6.90 -14.37 -3.47
CA ARG A 144 5.95 -14.40 -4.58
C ARG A 144 5.36 -13.03 -4.86
N ARG A 145 5.17 -12.21 -3.83
CA ARG A 145 4.63 -10.86 -3.89
C ARG A 145 3.29 -10.78 -4.66
N MET A 146 2.38 -11.71 -4.37
CA MET A 146 1.13 -11.88 -5.13
C MET A 146 -0.08 -11.54 -4.28
N LEU A 147 -1.06 -10.86 -4.87
CA LEU A 147 -2.38 -10.61 -4.30
C LEU A 147 -3.44 -11.37 -5.08
N SER A 148 -4.08 -12.35 -4.45
CA SER A 148 -5.20 -13.05 -5.04
C SER A 148 -6.51 -12.31 -4.78
N ILE A 149 -7.26 -12.03 -5.84
CA ILE A 149 -8.61 -11.45 -5.80
C ILE A 149 -9.59 -12.55 -6.21
N GLU A 150 -9.93 -13.43 -5.27
CA GLU A 150 -10.74 -14.63 -5.53
C GLU A 150 -12.06 -14.30 -6.21
N ARG A 151 -12.78 -13.27 -5.75
CA ARG A 151 -14.07 -12.84 -6.32
C ARG A 151 -13.99 -12.39 -7.78
N ARG A 152 -12.79 -12.16 -8.30
CA ARG A 152 -12.55 -11.81 -9.70
C ARG A 152 -11.74 -12.86 -10.45
N SER A 153 -11.38 -13.95 -9.81
CA SER A 153 -10.45 -14.96 -10.35
C SER A 153 -9.18 -14.32 -10.94
N GLN A 154 -8.66 -13.32 -10.27
CA GLN A 154 -7.52 -12.53 -10.70
C GLN A 154 -6.40 -12.59 -9.66
N VAL A 155 -5.16 -12.67 -10.14
CA VAL A 155 -3.97 -12.54 -9.32
C VAL A 155 -3.16 -11.35 -9.81
N LEU A 156 -2.80 -10.46 -8.90
CA LEU A 156 -1.92 -9.32 -9.16
C LEU A 156 -0.55 -9.60 -8.55
N GLN A 157 0.50 -9.13 -9.21
CA GLN A 157 1.85 -9.17 -8.70
C GLN A 157 2.30 -7.76 -8.33
N ALA A 158 2.85 -7.59 -7.13
CA ALA A 158 3.45 -6.33 -6.71
C ALA A 158 4.86 -6.19 -7.29
N ASP A 159 5.20 -4.98 -7.71
CA ASP A 159 6.54 -4.62 -8.24
C ASP A 159 7.63 -4.63 -7.14
#